data_37e491e23b752342f796ec6be1a97a0b
#
_entry.id   37e491e23b752342f796ec6be1a97a0b
#
_cell.length_a   1.000
_cell.length_b   1.000
_cell.length_c   1.000
_cell.angle_alpha   90.00
_cell.angle_beta   90.00
_cell.angle_gamma   90.00
#
_symmetry.space_group_name_H-M   'P 1'
#
loop_
_entity.id
_entity.type
_entity.pdbx_description
1 polymer ?
#
loop_
_entity_poly.entity_id
_entity_poly.type
_entity_poly.pdbx_seq_one_letter_code
_entity_poly.pdbx_strand_id
1 'polypeptide(L)'
;MYWDIGKRIFEEEQDGKDRADYGSYLIKNLANKLIPEYGSGFSVRILEQSRQFYRVYPIANALRSQLNWTQYRKLIQIEDPDKREYYELESVNNGWNGREMERQINSQLYEKRKVVSSGFRAAADVCKLL
;
A
#
# COMPACT_ATOMS: atom_id res chain seq x y z
N MET A 1 -13.49 5.26 0.72
CA MET A 1 -13.35 6.54 1.45
C MET A 1 -11.91 7.04 1.49
N TYR A 2 -10.97 6.28 2.02
CA TYR A 2 -9.58 6.73 2.14
C TYR A 2 -8.89 6.91 0.79
N TRP A 3 -9.21 6.07 -0.19
CA TRP A 3 -8.69 6.22 -1.55
C TRP A 3 -9.13 7.54 -2.18
N ASP A 4 -10.41 7.88 -2.03
CA ASP A 4 -10.97 9.13 -2.56
C ASP A 4 -10.32 10.35 -1.90
N ILE A 5 -10.09 10.28 -0.59
CA ILE A 5 -9.40 11.32 0.17
C ILE A 5 -7.97 11.46 -0.35
N GLY A 6 -7.28 10.35 -0.55
CA GLY A 6 -5.91 10.34 -1.09
C GLY A 6 -5.83 10.94 -2.49
N LYS A 7 -6.79 10.61 -3.34
CA LYS A 7 -6.89 11.17 -4.69
C LYS A 7 -7.05 12.68 -4.66
N ARG A 8 -7.94 13.17 -3.79
CA ARG A 8 -8.19 14.61 -3.67
C ARG A 8 -6.96 15.35 -3.17
N ILE A 9 -6.29 14.81 -2.18
CA ILE A 9 -5.05 15.40 -1.65
C ILE A 9 -3.99 15.45 -2.74
N PHE A 10 -3.80 14.36 -3.48
CA PHE A 10 -2.82 14.28 -4.55
C PHE A 10 -3.10 15.32 -5.64
N GLU A 11 -4.35 15.45 -6.07
CA GLU A 11 -4.75 16.41 -7.10
C GLU A 11 -4.49 17.85 -6.64
N GLU A 12 -4.81 18.19 -5.39
CA GLU A 12 -4.56 19.53 -4.84
C GLU A 12 -3.05 19.80 -4.74
N GLU A 13 -2.25 18.81 -4.39
CA GLU A 13 -0.78 18.96 -4.37
C GLU A 13 -0.22 19.24 -5.76
N GLN A 14 -0.77 18.61 -6.81
CA GLN A 14 -0.31 18.84 -8.17
C GLN A 14 -0.59 20.26 -8.62
N ASP A 15 -1.71 20.82 -8.20
CA ASP A 15 -2.07 22.21 -8.51
C ASP A 15 -1.13 23.20 -7.79
N GLY A 16 -0.59 22.83 -6.62
CA GLY A 16 0.31 23.67 -5.83
C GLY A 16 1.77 23.25 -5.89
N LYS A 17 2.18 22.45 -6.87
CA LYS A 17 3.51 21.81 -6.94
C LYS A 17 4.69 22.80 -6.99
N ASP A 18 4.45 24.05 -7.39
CA ASP A 18 5.49 25.08 -7.44
C ASP A 18 5.90 25.60 -6.07
N ARG A 19 5.21 25.22 -5.02
CA ARG A 19 5.47 25.60 -3.64
C ARG A 19 6.11 24.45 -2.89
N ALA A 20 7.34 24.64 -2.42
CA ALA A 20 7.98 23.69 -1.52
C ALA A 20 7.07 23.52 -0.28
N ASP A 21 6.94 22.30 0.21
CA ASP A 21 6.18 21.95 1.43
C ASP A 21 4.66 22.17 1.33
N TYR A 22 4.12 22.46 0.15
CA TYR A 22 2.68 22.67 -0.02
C TYR A 22 1.87 21.44 0.43
N GLY A 23 2.33 20.25 0.05
CA GLY A 23 1.65 19.01 0.42
C GLY A 23 1.57 18.81 1.94
N SER A 24 2.68 19.06 2.65
CA SER A 24 2.70 18.96 4.12
C SER A 24 1.77 19.99 4.76
N TYR A 25 1.77 21.21 4.25
CA TYR A 25 0.88 22.26 4.73
C TYR A 25 -0.58 21.90 4.51
N LEU A 26 -0.91 21.40 3.33
CA LEU A 26 -2.27 20.99 2.97
C LEU A 26 -2.79 19.89 3.92
N ILE A 27 -1.97 18.89 4.18
CA ILE A 27 -2.34 17.77 5.05
C ILE A 27 -2.56 18.23 6.49
N LYS A 28 -1.66 19.07 7.03
CA LYS A 28 -1.80 19.63 8.38
C LYS A 28 -3.06 20.47 8.51
N ASN A 29 -3.33 21.31 7.54
CA ASN A 29 -4.51 22.16 7.52
C ASN A 29 -5.80 21.32 7.49
N LEU A 30 -5.82 20.30 6.65
CA LEU A 30 -6.96 19.40 6.52
C LEU A 30 -7.19 18.63 7.82
N ALA A 31 -6.13 18.11 8.45
CA ALA A 31 -6.23 17.41 9.73
C ALA A 31 -6.80 18.32 10.81
N ASN A 32 -6.32 19.56 10.89
CA ASN A 32 -6.81 20.53 11.86
C ASN A 32 -8.30 20.84 11.72
N LYS A 33 -8.84 20.75 10.50
CA LYS A 33 -10.26 20.95 10.23
C LYS A 33 -11.10 19.70 10.50
N LEU A 34 -10.56 18.53 10.22
CA LEU A 34 -11.33 17.28 10.29
C LEU A 34 -11.32 16.63 11.66
N ILE A 35 -10.22 16.71 12.40
CA ILE A 35 -10.12 16.07 13.73
C ILE A 35 -11.21 16.55 14.69
N PRO A 36 -11.48 17.87 14.83
CA PRO A 36 -12.52 18.33 15.74
C PRO A 36 -13.92 17.79 15.40
N GLU A 37 -14.21 17.57 14.11
CA GLU A 37 -15.54 17.11 13.67
C GLU A 37 -15.65 15.59 13.63
N TYR A 38 -14.59 14.89 13.21
CA TYR A 38 -14.65 13.47 12.88
C TYR A 38 -13.69 12.61 13.72
N GLY A 39 -12.87 13.21 14.56
CA GLY A 39 -11.97 12.50 15.45
C GLY A 39 -10.62 12.11 14.83
N SER A 40 -9.87 11.30 15.56
CA SER A 40 -8.48 10.94 15.23
C SER A 40 -8.32 10.11 13.96
N GLY A 41 -9.42 9.63 13.37
CA GLY A 41 -9.40 8.90 12.09
C GLY A 41 -8.94 9.74 10.90
N PHE A 42 -8.81 11.06 11.08
CA PHE A 42 -8.33 11.98 10.05
C PHE A 42 -7.07 12.73 10.50
N SER A 43 -6.22 12.06 11.27
CA SER A 43 -4.93 12.61 11.68
C SER A 43 -4.00 12.79 10.46
N VAL A 44 -2.94 13.58 10.65
CA VAL A 44 -1.91 13.77 9.61
C VAL A 44 -1.41 12.43 9.08
N ARG A 45 -1.15 11.47 9.97
CA ARG A 45 -0.66 10.15 9.57
C ARG A 45 -1.65 9.43 8.65
N ILE A 46 -2.94 9.44 8.99
CA ILE A 46 -3.97 8.77 8.18
C ILE A 46 -4.11 9.45 6.83
N LEU A 47 -4.06 10.78 6.80
CA LEU A 47 -4.14 11.53 5.54
C LEU A 47 -2.93 11.28 4.64
N GLU A 48 -1.74 11.18 5.22
CA GLU A 48 -0.52 10.80 4.48
C GLU A 48 -0.62 9.38 3.92
N GLN A 49 -1.14 8.45 4.71
CA GLN A 49 -1.38 7.08 4.26
C GLN A 49 -2.43 7.02 3.15
N SER A 50 -3.47 7.82 3.23
CA SER A 50 -4.49 7.93 2.18
C SER A 50 -3.89 8.42 0.87
N ARG A 51 -3.02 9.45 0.93
CA ARG A 51 -2.30 9.94 -0.23
C ARG A 51 -1.40 8.85 -0.84
N GLN A 52 -0.67 8.13 0.00
CA GLN A 52 0.18 7.03 -0.44
C GLN A 52 -0.64 5.91 -1.07
N PHE A 53 -1.81 5.62 -0.53
CA PHE A 53 -2.74 4.64 -1.06
C PHE A 53 -3.10 4.97 -2.52
N TYR A 54 -3.48 6.21 -2.78
CA TYR A 54 -3.78 6.65 -4.14
C TYR A 54 -2.55 6.56 -5.07
N ARG A 55 -1.37 6.94 -4.57
CA ARG A 55 -0.13 6.86 -5.35
C ARG A 55 0.21 5.44 -5.78
N VAL A 56 0.01 4.49 -4.88
CA VAL A 56 0.31 3.08 -5.13
C VAL A 56 -0.74 2.42 -6.02
N TYR A 57 -2.02 2.79 -5.82
CA TYR A 57 -3.15 2.24 -6.56
C TYR A 57 -3.93 3.37 -7.25
N PRO A 58 -3.39 3.95 -8.34
CA PRO A 58 -4.04 5.09 -8.99
C PRO A 58 -5.29 4.76 -9.78
N ILE A 59 -5.59 3.47 -9.96
CA ILE A 59 -6.76 3.00 -10.72
C ILE A 59 -7.76 2.37 -9.74
N ALA A 60 -8.95 2.98 -9.60
CA ALA A 60 -9.98 2.51 -8.67
C ALA A 60 -10.37 1.05 -8.94
N ASN A 61 -10.47 0.64 -10.20
CA ASN A 61 -10.87 -0.72 -10.57
C ASN A 61 -9.83 -1.77 -10.21
N ALA A 62 -8.59 -1.37 -9.90
CA ALA A 62 -7.55 -2.29 -9.43
C ALA A 62 -7.71 -2.65 -7.95
N LEU A 63 -8.54 -1.91 -7.21
CA LEU A 63 -8.79 -2.19 -5.80
C LEU A 63 -9.66 -3.44 -5.66
N ARG A 64 -9.29 -4.30 -4.72
CA ARG A 64 -10.01 -5.55 -4.46
C ARG A 64 -11.01 -5.35 -3.33
N SER A 65 -12.27 -5.70 -3.58
CA SER A 65 -13.34 -5.61 -2.58
C SER A 65 -13.12 -6.55 -1.39
N GLN A 66 -12.32 -7.60 -1.57
CA GLN A 66 -12.00 -8.57 -0.52
C GLN A 66 -11.02 -8.02 0.51
N LEU A 67 -10.36 -6.89 0.22
CA LEU A 67 -9.38 -6.28 1.12
C LEU A 67 -9.96 -5.01 1.72
N ASN A 68 -9.67 -4.77 3.00
CA ASN A 68 -10.11 -3.58 3.73
C ASN A 68 -8.98 -2.57 3.88
N TRP A 69 -9.30 -1.41 4.47
CA TRP A 69 -8.33 -0.35 4.69
C TRP A 69 -7.13 -0.78 5.53
N THR A 70 -7.36 -1.58 6.57
CA THR A 70 -6.28 -2.08 7.42
C THR A 70 -5.27 -2.89 6.62
N GLN A 71 -5.72 -3.72 5.70
CA GLN A 71 -4.87 -4.52 4.82
C GLN A 71 -4.14 -3.64 3.82
N TYR A 72 -4.82 -2.68 3.20
CA TYR A 72 -4.18 -1.76 2.25
C TYR A 72 -3.13 -0.88 2.92
N ARG A 73 -3.35 -0.47 4.18
CA ARG A 73 -2.34 0.27 4.93
C ARG A 73 -1.01 -0.48 5.05
N LYS A 74 -1.07 -1.79 5.16
CA LYS A 74 0.12 -2.63 5.23
C LYS A 74 0.75 -2.81 3.84
N LEU A 75 -0.06 -2.97 2.81
CA LEU A 75 0.41 -3.16 1.45
C LEU A 75 1.11 -1.92 0.87
N ILE A 76 0.61 -0.73 1.16
CA ILE A 76 1.19 0.51 0.63
C ILE A 76 2.57 0.81 1.20
N GLN A 77 2.96 0.18 2.31
CA GLN A 77 4.30 0.31 2.88
C GLN A 77 5.33 -0.56 2.15
N ILE A 78 4.89 -1.49 1.32
CA ILE A 78 5.77 -2.35 0.54
C ILE A 78 6.12 -1.62 -0.76
N GLU A 79 7.39 -1.31 -0.95
CA GLU A 79 7.86 -0.55 -2.11
C GLU A 79 7.93 -1.40 -3.38
N ASP A 80 8.33 -2.66 -3.26
CA ASP A 80 8.45 -3.59 -4.39
C ASP A 80 7.06 -3.97 -4.90
N PRO A 81 6.69 -3.63 -6.15
CA PRO A 81 5.39 -3.95 -6.71
C PRO A 81 5.10 -5.47 -6.76
N ASP A 82 6.10 -6.28 -7.05
CA ASP A 82 5.93 -7.73 -7.13
C ASP A 82 5.66 -8.33 -5.76
N LYS A 83 6.38 -7.87 -4.75
CA LYS A 83 6.17 -8.28 -3.36
C LYS A 83 4.79 -7.86 -2.88
N ARG A 84 4.37 -6.64 -3.19
CA ARG A 84 3.05 -6.11 -2.83
C ARG A 84 1.94 -6.96 -3.46
N GLU A 85 2.03 -7.23 -4.75
CA GLU A 85 1.06 -8.06 -5.45
C GLU A 85 1.00 -9.47 -4.86
N TYR A 86 2.13 -10.05 -4.52
CA TYR A 86 2.19 -11.36 -3.88
C TYR A 86 1.37 -11.40 -2.60
N TYR A 87 1.58 -10.47 -1.68
CA TYR A 87 0.84 -10.43 -0.42
C TYR A 87 -0.63 -10.08 -0.62
N GLU A 88 -0.94 -9.26 -1.61
CA GLU A 88 -2.32 -8.94 -1.98
C GLU A 88 -3.07 -10.21 -2.40
N LEU A 89 -2.51 -10.97 -3.32
CA LEU A 89 -3.12 -12.20 -3.83
C LEU A 89 -3.20 -13.29 -2.76
N GLU A 90 -2.13 -13.47 -1.98
CA GLU A 90 -2.12 -14.46 -0.91
C GLU A 90 -3.13 -14.14 0.17
N SER A 91 -3.32 -12.86 0.48
CA SER A 91 -4.32 -12.44 1.46
C SER A 91 -5.73 -12.76 0.99
N VAL A 92 -6.03 -12.53 -0.28
CA VAL A 92 -7.33 -12.86 -0.86
C VAL A 92 -7.54 -14.38 -0.89
N ASN A 93 -6.55 -15.12 -1.36
CA ASN A 93 -6.64 -16.57 -1.53
C ASN A 93 -6.75 -17.32 -0.21
N ASN A 94 -6.07 -16.84 0.84
CA ASN A 94 -6.03 -17.50 2.14
C ASN A 94 -6.97 -16.86 3.17
N GLY A 95 -7.67 -15.79 2.81
CA GLY A 95 -8.57 -15.11 3.72
C GLY A 95 -7.86 -14.47 4.91
N TRP A 96 -6.64 -13.97 4.71
CA TRP A 96 -5.90 -13.32 5.80
C TRP A 96 -6.57 -12.01 6.20
N ASN A 97 -6.69 -11.79 7.53
CA ASN A 97 -7.05 -10.48 8.04
C ASN A 97 -5.79 -9.61 8.15
N GLY A 98 -5.94 -8.35 8.60
CA GLY A 98 -4.81 -7.44 8.72
C GLY A 98 -3.70 -7.96 9.62
N ARG A 99 -4.05 -8.60 10.74
CA ARG A 99 -3.10 -9.16 11.70
C ARG A 99 -2.31 -10.32 11.09
N GLU A 100 -2.99 -11.24 10.42
CA GLU A 100 -2.34 -12.38 9.77
C GLU A 100 -1.47 -11.93 8.60
N MET A 101 -1.93 -10.97 7.81
CA MET A 101 -1.15 -10.36 6.74
C MET A 101 0.16 -9.77 7.29
N GLU A 102 0.09 -9.00 8.38
CA GLU A 102 1.27 -8.43 9.02
C GLU A 102 2.24 -9.51 9.47
N ARG A 103 1.72 -10.57 10.08
CA ARG A 103 2.54 -11.70 10.52
C ARG A 103 3.28 -12.33 9.34
N GLN A 104 2.59 -12.54 8.23
CA GLN A 104 3.19 -13.15 7.04
C GLN A 104 4.24 -12.24 6.39
N ILE A 105 3.98 -10.93 6.35
CA ILE A 105 4.96 -9.96 5.85
C ILE A 105 6.20 -9.96 6.74
N ASN A 106 6.03 -9.94 8.06
CA ASN A 106 7.13 -9.94 9.02
C ASN A 106 7.93 -11.24 9.00
N SER A 107 7.30 -12.36 8.63
CA SER A 107 7.99 -13.64 8.50
C SER A 107 8.81 -13.75 7.21
N GLN A 108 8.75 -12.74 6.34
CA GLN A 108 9.46 -12.70 5.06
C GLN A 108 9.07 -13.85 4.12
N LEU A 109 7.79 -14.18 4.09
CA LEU A 109 7.27 -15.28 3.28
C LEU A 109 7.60 -15.13 1.80
N TYR A 110 7.45 -13.92 1.25
CA TYR A 110 7.77 -13.64 -0.15
C TYR A 110 9.26 -13.88 -0.45
N GLU A 111 10.12 -13.36 0.40
CA GLU A 111 11.58 -13.50 0.24
C GLU A 111 12.00 -14.97 0.30
N LYS A 112 11.41 -15.75 1.20
CA LYS A 112 11.68 -17.18 1.32
C LYS A 112 11.24 -17.94 0.06
N ARG A 113 10.06 -17.63 -0.48
CA ARG A 113 9.56 -18.27 -1.70
C ARG A 113 10.35 -17.86 -2.92
N LYS A 114 10.78 -16.60 -2.99
CA LYS A 114 11.59 -16.09 -4.09
C LYS A 114 12.93 -16.81 -4.17
N VAL A 115 13.58 -17.04 -3.04
CA VAL A 115 14.85 -17.79 -2.97
C VAL A 115 14.65 -19.21 -3.47
N VAL A 116 13.61 -19.91 -3.01
CA VAL A 116 13.30 -21.26 -3.44
C VAL A 116 13.02 -21.31 -4.96
N SER A 117 12.20 -20.39 -5.47
CA SER A 117 11.90 -20.32 -6.90
C SER A 117 13.12 -20.04 -7.75
N SER A 118 14.01 -19.13 -7.32
CA SER A 118 15.25 -18.83 -8.02
C SER A 118 16.19 -20.04 -8.04
N GLY A 119 16.32 -20.74 -6.91
CA GLY A 119 17.11 -21.96 -6.84
C GLY A 119 16.56 -23.06 -7.74
N PHE A 120 15.24 -23.21 -7.76
CA PHE A 120 14.59 -24.20 -8.60
C PHE A 120 14.78 -23.89 -10.09
N ARG A 121 14.68 -22.63 -10.51
CA ARG A 121 14.90 -22.21 -11.89
C ARG A 121 16.36 -22.44 -12.31
N ALA A 122 17.31 -22.12 -11.46
CA ALA A 122 18.73 -22.35 -11.72
C ALA A 122 19.01 -23.84 -11.94
N ALA A 123 18.42 -24.71 -11.11
CA ALA A 123 18.57 -26.15 -11.27
C ALA A 123 17.95 -26.63 -12.59
N ALA A 124 16.77 -26.12 -12.96
CA ALA A 124 16.12 -26.46 -14.22
C ALA A 124 16.94 -26.01 -15.43
N ASP A 125 17.54 -24.81 -15.36
CA ASP A 125 18.38 -24.27 -16.43
C ASP A 125 19.67 -25.09 -16.60
N VAL A 126 20.28 -25.52 -15.52
CA VAL A 126 21.44 -26.42 -15.57
C VAL A 126 21.07 -27.75 -16.22
N CYS A 127 19.92 -28.31 -15.88
CA CYS A 127 19.43 -29.56 -16.49
C CYS A 127 19.21 -29.42 -17.99
N LYS A 128 18.77 -28.27 -18.48
CA LYS A 128 18.59 -27.98 -19.91
C LYS A 128 19.90 -27.89 -20.66
N LEU A 129 20.97 -27.50 -19.99
CA LEU A 129 22.29 -27.38 -20.59
C LEU A 129 23.03 -28.73 -20.71
N LEU A 130 22.58 -29.71 -19.94
CA LEU A 130 23.11 -31.05 -19.97
C LEU A 130 22.42 -31.90 -21.05
#